data_8bc5909b237e631c2a8fb26b2dd1c868
#
_entry.id   8bc5909b237e631c2a8fb26b2dd1c868
#
_cell.length_a   1.000
_cell.length_b   1.000
_cell.length_c   1.000
_cell.angle_alpha   90.00
_cell.angle_beta   90.00
_cell.angle_gamma   90.00
#
_symmetry.space_group_name_H-M   'P 1'
#
loop_
_entity.id
_entity.type
_entity.pdbx_description
1 polymer ?
#
loop_
_entity_poly.entity_id
_entity_poly.type
_entity_poly.pdbx_seq_one_letter_code
_entity_poly.pdbx_strand_id
1 'polypeptide(L)'
;PRLYSKAQEGYDVVFARRKERKDSKLKVFVSECFYKVYSFATGQPYDGSLCNFSISNRNVINHYCKMREWHRGFVMYIQWMGFREAVLDVEHQERFAGESGYNFKKRMRMAVDLLTSQSDKLLQLTIKAGLAISAISALAILILLLQFFTVHMQPGWTSIIAAVFLMGGLTIASVGIVGIYVAIFLWK
;
A
#
# COMPACT_ATOMS: atom_id res chain seq x y z
N PRO A 1 -5.23 -32.41 8.64
CA PRO A 1 -6.12 -33.20 7.78
C PRO A 1 -7.06 -32.34 6.94
N ARG A 2 -7.89 -31.46 7.53
CA ARG A 2 -8.92 -30.67 6.81
C ARG A 2 -8.38 -29.80 5.68
N LEU A 3 -7.26 -29.06 5.89
CA LEU A 3 -6.61 -28.25 4.85
C LEU A 3 -6.13 -29.09 3.68
N TYR A 4 -5.57 -30.27 3.98
CA TYR A 4 -5.08 -31.17 2.94
C TYR A 4 -6.22 -31.74 2.08
N SER A 5 -7.32 -32.18 2.72
CA SER A 5 -8.50 -32.66 2.00
C SER A 5 -9.07 -31.58 1.09
N LYS A 6 -9.09 -30.31 1.55
CA LYS A 6 -9.55 -29.18 0.74
C LYS A 6 -8.61 -28.87 -0.44
N ALA A 7 -7.30 -29.02 -0.25
CA ALA A 7 -6.32 -28.85 -1.33
C ALA A 7 -6.47 -29.91 -2.43
N GLN A 8 -6.88 -31.15 -2.08
CA GLN A 8 -7.13 -32.21 -3.07
C GLN A 8 -8.35 -31.94 -3.98
N GLU A 9 -9.22 -31.00 -3.63
CA GLU A 9 -10.32 -30.54 -4.49
C GLU A 9 -9.85 -29.70 -5.70
N GLY A 10 -8.54 -29.52 -5.89
CA GLY A 10 -7.94 -28.80 -7.02
C GLY A 10 -7.64 -27.34 -6.76
N TYR A 11 -7.52 -26.94 -5.49
CA TYR A 11 -7.04 -25.60 -5.11
C TYR A 11 -5.51 -25.58 -5.02
N ASP A 12 -4.92 -24.49 -5.51
CA ASP A 12 -3.47 -24.29 -5.46
C ASP A 12 -2.99 -23.90 -4.07
N VAL A 13 -3.83 -23.15 -3.34
CA VAL A 13 -3.58 -22.72 -1.96
C VAL A 13 -4.85 -22.83 -1.13
N VAL A 14 -4.71 -23.30 0.11
CA VAL A 14 -5.79 -23.31 1.10
C VAL A 14 -5.32 -22.56 2.33
N PHE A 15 -5.92 -21.38 2.60
CA PHE A 15 -5.64 -20.58 3.77
C PHE A 15 -6.55 -20.96 4.95
N ALA A 16 -5.98 -20.93 6.15
CA ALA A 16 -6.78 -20.93 7.36
C ALA A 16 -7.23 -19.50 7.69
N ARG A 17 -8.52 -19.33 8.01
CA ARG A 17 -9.11 -18.07 8.47
C ARG A 17 -9.55 -18.21 9.92
N ARG A 18 -9.22 -17.22 10.75
CA ARG A 18 -9.67 -17.18 12.14
C ARG A 18 -11.09 -16.61 12.20
N LYS A 19 -12.03 -17.40 12.67
CA LYS A 19 -13.45 -17.02 12.78
C LYS A 19 -13.69 -15.91 13.81
N GLU A 20 -12.91 -15.87 14.89
CA GLU A 20 -13.02 -14.87 15.93
C GLU A 20 -11.66 -14.25 16.25
N ARG A 21 -11.58 -12.92 16.21
CA ARG A 21 -10.43 -12.16 16.71
C ARG A 21 -10.70 -11.75 18.14
N LYS A 22 -10.00 -12.38 19.09
CA LYS A 22 -9.99 -11.99 20.51
C LYS A 22 -9.11 -10.77 20.81
N ASP A 23 -8.74 -9.98 19.78
CA ASP A 23 -7.93 -8.78 19.92
C ASP A 23 -8.76 -7.60 20.46
N SER A 24 -8.11 -6.65 21.14
CA SER A 24 -8.79 -5.44 21.62
C SER A 24 -9.39 -4.64 20.45
N LYS A 25 -10.55 -4.01 20.67
CA LYS A 25 -11.28 -3.22 19.64
C LYS A 25 -10.40 -2.21 18.93
N LEU A 26 -9.49 -1.55 19.64
CA LEU A 26 -8.53 -0.60 19.06
C LEU A 26 -7.57 -1.26 18.08
N LYS A 27 -7.04 -2.45 18.40
CA LYS A 27 -6.13 -3.18 17.50
C LYS A 27 -6.85 -3.65 16.24
N VAL A 28 -8.10 -4.08 16.37
CA VAL A 28 -8.94 -4.46 15.23
C VAL A 28 -9.16 -3.27 14.32
N PHE A 29 -9.59 -2.12 14.87
CA PHE A 29 -9.82 -0.89 14.11
C PHE A 29 -8.57 -0.42 13.35
N VAL A 30 -7.41 -0.35 14.01
CA VAL A 30 -6.14 0.03 13.34
C VAL A 30 -5.78 -0.94 12.23
N SER A 31 -6.00 -2.24 12.43
CA SER A 31 -5.74 -3.24 11.39
C SER A 31 -6.69 -3.09 10.19
N GLU A 32 -7.97 -2.83 10.43
CA GLU A 32 -8.96 -2.61 9.35
C GLU A 32 -8.66 -1.36 8.55
N CYS A 33 -8.28 -0.26 9.22
CA CYS A 33 -7.80 0.95 8.55
C CYS A 33 -6.60 0.66 7.66
N PHE A 34 -5.61 -0.07 8.19
CA PHE A 34 -4.44 -0.47 7.41
C PHE A 34 -4.83 -1.30 6.19
N TYR A 35 -5.68 -2.31 6.33
CA TYR A 35 -6.08 -3.16 5.20
C TYR A 35 -6.89 -2.41 4.15
N LYS A 36 -7.72 -1.44 4.55
CA LYS A 36 -8.41 -0.55 3.60
C LYS A 36 -7.42 0.30 2.80
N VAL A 37 -6.45 0.92 3.49
CA VAL A 37 -5.38 1.71 2.84
C VAL A 37 -4.55 0.82 1.92
N TYR A 38 -4.18 -0.37 2.36
CA TYR A 38 -3.43 -1.33 1.57
C TYR A 38 -4.20 -1.76 0.32
N SER A 39 -5.47 -2.16 0.45
CA SER A 39 -6.31 -2.53 -0.70
C SER A 39 -6.50 -1.38 -1.69
N PHE A 40 -6.66 -0.16 -1.20
CA PHE A 40 -6.71 1.03 -2.04
C PHE A 40 -5.39 1.26 -2.78
N ALA A 41 -4.28 1.15 -2.07
CA ALA A 41 -2.95 1.40 -2.58
C ALA A 41 -2.50 0.36 -3.63
N THR A 42 -2.77 -0.92 -3.39
CA THR A 42 -2.42 -2.02 -4.31
C THR A 42 -3.47 -2.26 -5.39
N GLY A 43 -4.71 -1.80 -5.18
CA GLY A 43 -5.84 -2.03 -6.09
C GLY A 43 -6.44 -3.43 -6.00
N GLN A 44 -6.03 -4.23 -5.00
CA GLN A 44 -6.54 -5.57 -4.78
C GLN A 44 -7.18 -5.69 -3.39
N PRO A 45 -8.34 -6.35 -3.26
CA PRO A 45 -8.94 -6.60 -1.96
C PRO A 45 -8.03 -7.53 -1.15
N TYR A 46 -7.74 -7.14 0.09
CA TYR A 46 -6.96 -7.96 1.00
C TYR A 46 -7.81 -8.39 2.19
N ASP A 47 -7.92 -9.70 2.42
CA ASP A 47 -8.58 -10.26 3.59
C ASP A 47 -7.59 -10.42 4.75
N GLY A 48 -7.59 -9.47 5.66
CA GLY A 48 -6.75 -9.48 6.85
C GLY A 48 -7.11 -10.54 7.90
N SER A 49 -8.14 -11.36 7.68
CA SER A 49 -8.52 -12.48 8.56
C SER A 49 -7.72 -13.75 8.26
N LEU A 50 -7.06 -13.81 7.09
CA LEU A 50 -6.25 -14.95 6.68
C LEU A 50 -5.00 -15.09 7.55
N CYS A 51 -4.66 -16.33 7.85
CA CYS A 51 -3.47 -16.67 8.63
C CYS A 51 -2.34 -17.13 7.71
N ASN A 52 -1.10 -16.99 8.18
CA ASN A 52 0.05 -17.63 7.55
C ASN A 52 -0.01 -19.17 7.60
N PHE A 53 -0.96 -19.73 8.34
CA PHE A 53 -1.21 -21.16 8.37
C PHE A 53 -1.99 -21.56 7.12
N SER A 54 -1.30 -22.20 6.18
CA SER A 54 -1.84 -22.56 4.86
C SER A 54 -1.17 -23.79 4.32
N ILE A 55 -1.80 -24.40 3.34
CA ILE A 55 -1.23 -25.43 2.48
C ILE A 55 -1.14 -24.88 1.06
N SER A 56 0.02 -25.01 0.43
CA SER A 56 0.25 -24.53 -0.92
C SER A 56 0.86 -25.63 -1.78
N ASN A 57 0.46 -25.67 -3.03
CA ASN A 57 1.02 -26.59 -3.99
C ASN A 57 2.48 -26.18 -4.34
N ARG A 58 3.28 -27.13 -4.84
CA ARG A 58 4.69 -26.91 -5.17
C ARG A 58 4.90 -25.80 -6.19
N ASN A 59 3.98 -25.67 -7.14
CA ASN A 59 4.07 -24.64 -8.17
C ASN A 59 3.97 -23.22 -7.58
N VAL A 60 3.04 -22.98 -6.66
CA VAL A 60 2.91 -21.70 -5.92
C VAL A 60 4.20 -21.35 -5.19
N ILE A 61 4.75 -22.31 -4.46
CA ILE A 61 5.99 -22.10 -3.70
C ILE A 61 7.17 -21.82 -4.64
N ASN A 62 7.27 -22.51 -5.78
CA ASN A 62 8.30 -22.26 -6.77
C ASN A 62 8.23 -20.84 -7.34
N HIS A 63 7.02 -20.32 -7.61
CA HIS A 63 6.84 -18.93 -8.05
C HIS A 63 7.19 -17.93 -6.94
N TYR A 64 6.73 -18.19 -5.71
CA TYR A 64 7.06 -17.36 -4.56
C TYR A 64 8.58 -17.28 -4.30
N CYS A 65 9.29 -18.40 -4.42
CA CYS A 65 10.75 -18.43 -4.22
C CYS A 65 11.55 -17.71 -5.33
N LYS A 66 10.99 -17.58 -6.53
CA LYS A 66 11.63 -16.83 -7.64
C LYS A 66 11.48 -15.31 -7.50
N MET A 67 10.60 -14.83 -6.65
CA MET A 67 10.43 -13.41 -6.39
C MET A 67 11.67 -12.84 -5.68
N ARG A 68 12.10 -11.65 -6.11
CA ARG A 68 13.31 -10.97 -5.61
C ARG A 68 13.03 -9.80 -4.68
N GLU A 69 11.76 -9.55 -4.37
CA GLU A 69 11.35 -8.45 -3.51
C GLU A 69 11.93 -8.60 -2.09
N TRP A 70 12.38 -7.48 -1.54
CA TRP A 70 13.02 -7.44 -0.22
C TRP A 70 12.04 -7.72 0.93
N HIS A 71 10.83 -7.19 0.85
CA HIS A 71 9.78 -7.35 1.88
C HIS A 71 8.63 -8.21 1.35
N ARG A 72 8.72 -9.51 1.52
CA ARG A 72 7.73 -10.48 1.05
C ARG A 72 6.74 -10.86 2.15
N GLY A 73 5.53 -10.29 2.13
CA GLY A 73 4.41 -10.76 2.94
C GLY A 73 3.78 -12.00 2.31
N PHE A 74 4.00 -13.19 2.88
CA PHE A 74 3.61 -14.48 2.28
C PHE A 74 2.15 -14.51 1.79
N VAL A 75 1.18 -14.23 2.67
CA VAL A 75 -0.25 -14.25 2.31
C VAL A 75 -0.58 -13.25 1.22
N MET A 76 -0.06 -12.01 1.35
CA MET A 76 -0.32 -10.92 0.42
C MET A 76 0.20 -11.23 -0.99
N TYR A 77 1.41 -11.79 -1.08
CA TYR A 77 2.01 -12.13 -2.38
C TYR A 77 1.33 -13.30 -3.05
N ILE A 78 0.91 -14.32 -2.30
CA ILE A 78 0.20 -15.45 -2.88
C ILE A 78 -1.15 -15.00 -3.43
N GLN A 79 -1.89 -14.15 -2.70
CA GLN A 79 -3.15 -13.57 -3.21
C GLN A 79 -2.91 -12.72 -4.47
N TRP A 80 -1.82 -11.92 -4.47
CA TRP A 80 -1.45 -11.11 -5.63
C TRP A 80 -1.14 -11.96 -6.89
N MET A 81 -0.56 -13.15 -6.72
CA MET A 81 -0.26 -14.05 -7.83
C MET A 81 -1.51 -14.65 -8.50
N GLY A 82 -2.69 -14.56 -7.89
CA GLY A 82 -3.95 -14.97 -8.51
C GLY A 82 -4.14 -16.47 -8.70
N PHE A 83 -3.49 -17.32 -7.89
CA PHE A 83 -3.73 -18.76 -7.89
C PHE A 83 -5.13 -19.09 -7.36
N ARG A 84 -5.61 -20.31 -7.67
CA ARG A 84 -6.89 -20.79 -7.16
C ARG A 84 -6.79 -21.03 -5.66
N GLU A 85 -7.40 -20.14 -4.89
CA GLU A 85 -7.38 -20.18 -3.43
C GLU A 85 -8.70 -20.67 -2.84
N ALA A 86 -8.60 -21.33 -1.70
CA ALA A 86 -9.73 -21.65 -0.84
C ALA A 86 -9.43 -21.20 0.59
N VAL A 87 -10.48 -20.93 1.34
CA VAL A 87 -10.39 -20.51 2.74
C VAL A 87 -11.11 -21.53 3.60
N LEU A 88 -10.46 -21.95 4.69
CA LEU A 88 -11.04 -22.84 5.68
C LEU A 88 -11.08 -22.15 7.03
N ASP A 89 -12.27 -22.05 7.61
CA ASP A 89 -12.44 -21.48 8.95
C ASP A 89 -11.86 -22.44 10.01
N VAL A 90 -10.98 -21.89 10.86
CA VAL A 90 -10.37 -22.61 11.98
C VAL A 90 -10.68 -21.88 13.29
N GLU A 91 -10.91 -22.67 14.34
CA GLU A 91 -11.08 -22.12 15.67
C GLU A 91 -9.75 -21.57 16.18
N HIS A 92 -9.82 -20.42 16.84
CA HIS A 92 -8.65 -19.80 17.47
C HIS A 92 -8.37 -20.46 18.81
N GLN A 93 -7.36 -21.33 18.87
CA GLN A 93 -6.81 -21.78 20.14
C GLN A 93 -5.83 -20.75 20.69
N GLU A 94 -5.94 -20.46 21.98
CA GLU A 94 -4.99 -19.60 22.69
C GLU A 94 -3.60 -20.23 22.64
N ARG A 95 -2.57 -19.38 22.55
CA ARG A 95 -1.20 -19.86 22.58
C ARG A 95 -0.93 -20.56 23.90
N PHE A 96 -0.42 -21.78 23.83
CA PHE A 96 -0.06 -22.56 25.01
C PHE A 96 1.06 -21.91 25.84
N ALA A 97 1.94 -21.09 25.23
CA ALA A 97 2.97 -20.31 25.92
C ALA A 97 3.50 -19.17 25.02
N GLY A 98 3.98 -18.09 25.64
CA GLY A 98 4.75 -17.01 25.02
C GLY A 98 3.96 -15.76 24.67
N GLU A 99 4.60 -14.60 24.83
CA GLU A 99 4.09 -13.29 24.40
C GLU A 99 4.32 -13.06 22.89
N SER A 100 3.51 -12.17 22.30
CA SER A 100 3.69 -11.76 20.90
C SER A 100 5.00 -10.98 20.74
N GLY A 101 5.99 -11.53 20.05
CA GLY A 101 7.26 -10.84 19.72
C GLY A 101 7.11 -9.61 18.79
N TYR A 102 5.89 -9.22 18.44
CA TYR A 102 5.61 -8.07 17.61
C TYR A 102 5.20 -6.86 18.44
N ASN A 103 6.15 -5.97 18.70
CA ASN A 103 5.88 -4.65 19.26
C ASN A 103 5.17 -3.76 18.20
N PHE A 104 4.38 -2.76 18.65
CA PHE A 104 3.66 -1.81 17.79
C PHE A 104 4.58 -1.15 16.76
N LYS A 105 5.78 -0.71 17.17
CA LYS A 105 6.80 -0.12 16.28
C LYS A 105 7.22 -1.05 15.14
N LYS A 106 7.38 -2.35 15.43
CA LYS A 106 7.76 -3.35 14.42
C LYS A 106 6.62 -3.60 13.43
N ARG A 107 5.37 -3.63 13.92
CA ARG A 107 4.17 -3.75 13.04
C ARG A 107 4.02 -2.56 12.12
N MET A 108 4.20 -1.33 12.65
CA MET A 108 4.12 -0.11 11.86
C MET A 108 5.20 -0.07 10.78
N ARG A 109 6.44 -0.45 11.11
CA ARG A 109 7.52 -0.54 10.10
C ARG A 109 7.15 -1.53 9.00
N MET A 110 6.72 -2.75 9.35
CA MET A 110 6.27 -3.73 8.35
C MET A 110 5.11 -3.23 7.49
N ALA A 111 4.18 -2.50 8.08
CA ALA A 111 3.06 -1.91 7.34
C ALA A 111 3.54 -0.88 6.31
N VAL A 112 4.44 0.02 6.69
CA VAL A 112 5.04 0.99 5.77
C VAL A 112 5.84 0.29 4.67
N ASP A 113 6.67 -0.68 5.03
CA ASP A 113 7.51 -1.43 4.09
C ASP A 113 6.63 -2.16 3.04
N LEU A 114 5.52 -2.78 3.47
CA LEU A 114 4.57 -3.43 2.57
C LEU A 114 3.85 -2.44 1.65
N LEU A 115 3.40 -1.30 2.19
CA LEU A 115 2.75 -0.27 1.37
C LEU A 115 3.69 0.30 0.32
N THR A 116 4.93 0.58 0.69
CA THR A 116 5.92 1.16 -0.23
C THR A 116 6.41 0.17 -1.27
N SER A 117 6.53 -1.11 -0.92
CA SER A 117 7.02 -2.15 -1.85
C SER A 117 5.97 -2.64 -2.85
N GLN A 118 4.67 -2.47 -2.58
CA GLN A 118 3.60 -3.03 -3.41
C GLN A 118 2.67 -1.98 -4.03
N SER A 119 2.92 -0.68 -3.83
CA SER A 119 1.98 0.35 -4.24
C SER A 119 2.56 1.37 -5.22
N ASP A 120 2.32 1.15 -6.50
CA ASP A 120 2.55 2.16 -7.55
C ASP A 120 1.56 3.33 -7.45
N LYS A 121 0.38 3.10 -6.86
CA LYS A 121 -0.65 4.14 -6.74
C LYS A 121 -0.25 5.29 -5.82
N LEU A 122 0.48 5.01 -4.74
CA LEU A 122 0.99 6.07 -3.85
C LEU A 122 1.95 7.01 -4.61
N LEU A 123 2.82 6.44 -5.42
CA LEU A 123 3.74 7.21 -6.26
C LEU A 123 2.98 8.04 -7.30
N GLN A 124 2.02 7.42 -8.00
CA GLN A 124 1.17 8.13 -8.97
C GLN A 124 0.34 9.23 -8.30
N LEU A 125 -0.18 9.00 -7.08
CA LEU A 125 -0.93 10.00 -6.33
C LEU A 125 -0.06 11.22 -5.99
N THR A 126 1.19 10.98 -5.56
CA THR A 126 2.16 12.04 -5.28
C THR A 126 2.43 12.90 -6.52
N ILE A 127 2.63 12.26 -7.68
CA ILE A 127 2.84 12.99 -8.95
C ILE A 127 1.60 13.81 -9.32
N LYS A 128 0.41 13.19 -9.28
CA LYS A 128 -0.85 13.88 -9.60
C LYS A 128 -1.09 15.07 -8.67
N ALA A 129 -0.81 14.91 -7.37
CA ALA A 129 -0.91 16.00 -6.40
C ALA A 129 0.08 17.13 -6.70
N GLY A 130 1.34 16.80 -7.00
CA GLY A 130 2.36 17.77 -7.37
C GLY A 130 1.99 18.55 -8.64
N LEU A 131 1.54 17.86 -9.69
CA LEU A 131 1.08 18.50 -10.93
C LEU A 131 -0.18 19.36 -10.70
N ALA A 132 -1.13 18.91 -9.89
CA ALA A 132 -2.32 19.70 -9.58
C ALA A 132 -1.96 20.99 -8.83
N ILE A 133 -1.10 20.91 -7.81
CA ILE A 133 -0.61 22.08 -7.07
C ILE A 133 0.13 23.04 -8.02
N SER A 134 0.97 22.50 -8.90
CA SER A 134 1.72 23.29 -9.88
C SER A 134 0.78 24.01 -10.85
N ALA A 135 -0.25 23.31 -11.38
CA ALA A 135 -1.23 23.88 -12.30
C ALA A 135 -2.06 24.99 -11.66
N ILE A 136 -2.53 24.75 -10.40
CA ILE A 136 -3.27 25.76 -9.63
C ILE A 136 -2.39 27.00 -9.38
N SER A 137 -1.14 26.81 -9.04
CA SER A 137 -0.19 27.90 -8.81
C SER A 137 0.11 28.68 -10.09
N ALA A 138 0.28 27.99 -11.23
CA ALA A 138 0.47 28.63 -12.51
C ALA A 138 -0.74 29.50 -12.92
N LEU A 139 -1.96 28.97 -12.68
CA LEU A 139 -3.20 29.73 -12.90
C LEU A 139 -3.28 30.96 -11.98
N ALA A 140 -2.94 30.81 -10.72
CA ALA A 140 -2.90 31.93 -9.78
C ALA A 140 -1.90 33.03 -10.23
N ILE A 141 -0.71 32.63 -10.68
CA ILE A 141 0.28 33.58 -11.23
C ILE A 141 -0.29 34.29 -12.46
N LEU A 142 -0.95 33.58 -13.37
CA LEU A 142 -1.57 34.17 -14.55
C LEU A 142 -2.65 35.20 -14.17
N ILE A 143 -3.51 34.88 -13.21
CA ILE A 143 -4.52 35.80 -12.69
C ILE A 143 -3.87 37.05 -12.09
N LEU A 144 -2.82 36.90 -11.28
CA LEU A 144 -2.08 38.01 -10.68
C LEU A 144 -1.43 38.89 -11.74
N LEU A 145 -0.88 38.32 -12.80
CA LEU A 145 -0.34 39.08 -13.92
C LEU A 145 -1.42 39.87 -14.64
N LEU A 146 -2.59 39.31 -14.91
CA LEU A 146 -3.70 40.02 -15.51
C LEU A 146 -4.19 41.20 -14.59
N GLN A 147 -4.28 40.95 -13.29
CA GLN A 147 -4.65 41.97 -12.33
C GLN A 147 -3.61 43.12 -12.22
N PHE A 148 -2.33 42.77 -12.36
CA PHE A 148 -1.26 43.78 -12.37
C PHE A 148 -1.42 44.80 -13.51
N PHE A 149 -1.89 44.38 -14.69
CA PHE A 149 -2.14 45.28 -15.82
C PHE A 149 -3.45 46.07 -15.72
N THR A 150 -4.43 45.58 -14.94
CA THR A 150 -5.77 46.16 -14.88
C THR A 150 -6.01 46.98 -13.61
N VAL A 151 -5.39 46.62 -12.50
CA VAL A 151 -5.56 47.22 -11.19
C VAL A 151 -4.17 47.57 -10.64
N HIS A 152 -3.95 48.84 -10.22
CA HIS A 152 -2.70 49.23 -9.56
C HIS A 152 -2.58 48.57 -8.18
N MET A 153 -2.25 47.27 -8.18
CA MET A 153 -2.02 46.53 -6.96
C MET A 153 -0.59 46.72 -6.47
N GLN A 154 -0.44 46.92 -5.18
CA GLN A 154 0.89 46.92 -4.57
C GLN A 154 1.53 45.54 -4.75
N PRO A 155 2.80 45.43 -5.22
CA PRO A 155 3.48 44.13 -5.37
C PRO A 155 3.60 43.50 -3.98
N GLY A 156 2.82 42.41 -3.80
CA GLY A 156 2.65 41.83 -2.49
C GLY A 156 3.16 40.39 -2.41
N TRP A 157 3.21 39.91 -1.22
CA TRP A 157 3.57 38.55 -0.82
C TRP A 157 2.79 37.45 -1.54
N THR A 158 1.63 37.75 -2.15
CA THR A 158 0.79 36.82 -2.89
C THR A 158 1.53 36.21 -4.09
N SER A 159 2.30 36.99 -4.83
CA SER A 159 3.10 36.52 -5.97
C SER A 159 4.25 35.60 -5.50
N ILE A 160 4.84 35.89 -4.36
CA ILE A 160 5.89 35.08 -3.77
C ILE A 160 5.32 33.72 -3.36
N ILE A 161 4.17 33.73 -2.69
CA ILE A 161 3.49 32.48 -2.30
C ILE A 161 3.13 31.65 -3.53
N ALA A 162 2.56 32.25 -4.58
CA ALA A 162 2.22 31.55 -5.81
C ALA A 162 3.47 30.93 -6.47
N ALA A 163 4.60 31.65 -6.51
CA ALA A 163 5.86 31.14 -7.03
C ALA A 163 6.40 29.98 -6.18
N VAL A 164 6.31 30.05 -4.84
CA VAL A 164 6.73 28.97 -3.94
C VAL A 164 5.90 27.71 -4.15
N PHE A 165 4.57 27.84 -4.29
CA PHE A 165 3.70 26.71 -4.58
C PHE A 165 3.99 26.10 -5.97
N LEU A 166 4.24 26.92 -6.99
CA LEU A 166 4.61 26.45 -8.31
C LEU A 166 5.90 25.62 -8.28
N MET A 167 6.96 26.18 -7.69
CA MET A 167 8.25 25.49 -7.58
C MET A 167 8.14 24.24 -6.71
N GLY A 168 7.41 24.30 -5.59
CA GLY A 168 7.15 23.16 -4.72
C GLY A 168 6.38 22.05 -5.46
N GLY A 169 5.33 22.38 -6.19
CA GLY A 169 4.55 21.45 -6.98
C GLY A 169 5.39 20.76 -8.08
N LEU A 170 6.18 21.54 -8.83
CA LEU A 170 7.09 20.99 -9.85
C LEU A 170 8.16 20.09 -9.24
N THR A 171 8.72 20.47 -8.09
CA THR A 171 9.71 19.65 -7.38
C THR A 171 9.11 18.31 -6.96
N ILE A 172 7.91 18.31 -6.34
CA ILE A 172 7.21 17.08 -5.94
C ILE A 172 6.92 16.21 -7.15
N ALA A 173 6.42 16.79 -8.25
CA ALA A 173 6.15 16.06 -9.49
C ALA A 173 7.42 15.44 -10.08
N SER A 174 8.53 16.19 -10.12
CA SER A 174 9.81 15.72 -10.63
C SER A 174 10.37 14.56 -9.82
N VAL A 175 10.36 14.66 -8.48
CA VAL A 175 10.78 13.57 -7.59
C VAL A 175 9.91 12.34 -7.78
N GLY A 176 8.60 12.52 -7.96
CA GLY A 176 7.68 11.42 -8.25
C GLY A 176 8.01 10.71 -9.57
N ILE A 177 8.29 11.47 -10.63
CA ILE A 177 8.69 10.90 -11.93
C ILE A 177 9.99 10.10 -11.79
N VAL A 178 11.01 10.66 -11.14
CA VAL A 178 12.27 9.94 -10.85
C VAL A 178 12.00 8.65 -10.09
N GLY A 179 11.11 8.68 -9.10
CA GLY A 179 10.70 7.50 -8.34
C GLY A 179 10.10 6.41 -9.23
N ILE A 180 9.28 6.75 -10.24
CA ILE A 180 8.76 5.76 -11.22
C ILE A 180 9.91 5.15 -12.03
N TYR A 181 10.83 5.97 -12.54
CA TYR A 181 11.96 5.44 -13.32
C TYR A 181 12.83 4.51 -12.49
N VAL A 182 13.12 4.85 -11.23
CA VAL A 182 13.87 3.99 -10.31
C VAL A 182 13.11 2.68 -10.05
N ALA A 183 11.80 2.74 -9.83
CA ALA A 183 10.98 1.54 -9.65
C ALA A 183 11.04 0.63 -10.88
N ILE A 184 10.87 1.17 -12.08
CA ILE A 184 10.95 0.40 -13.34
C ILE A 184 12.36 -0.21 -13.53
N PHE A 185 13.41 0.54 -13.19
CA PHE A 185 14.78 0.05 -13.34
C PHE A 185 15.12 -1.08 -12.37
N LEU A 186 14.63 -1.01 -11.15
CA LEU A 186 14.82 -2.05 -10.13
C LEU A 186 13.98 -3.31 -10.39
N TRP A 187 12.93 -3.19 -11.24
CA TRP A 187 12.06 -4.32 -11.60
C TRP A 187 12.57 -5.12 -12.83
N LYS A 188 13.62 -4.68 -13.50
CA LYS A 188 14.31 -5.42 -14.57
C LYS A 188 15.46 -6.27 -14.01
#